data_30b77a0e2da855ccfab58649927cbce7
#
_entry.id   30b77a0e2da855ccfab58649927cbce7
#
_cell.length_a   1.000
_cell.length_b   1.000
_cell.length_c   1.000
_cell.angle_alpha   90.00
_cell.angle_beta   90.00
_cell.angle_gamma   90.00
#
_symmetry.space_group_name_H-M   'P 1'
#
loop_
_entity.id
_entity.type
_entity.pdbx_description
1 polymer ?
#
loop_
_entity_poly.entity_id
_entity_poly.type
_entity_poly.pdbx_seq_one_letter_code
_entity_poly.pdbx_strand_id
1 'polypeptide(L)'
;ILKENDFNTQKMNAYRSTLKRLSRENEDLKEKFQNISHELMTERTKRRNLVWVCLLGMVVVIMGIILYNKVLFPSEVTHYKTDEFIYYGPMKDGKPNGVGVAVYPANDKDGRKYYIGNFKKGERQDSAAILFYQDGDYYYGQMTGDKWVKGMLYMNSDNSHFVGTFQDNNPYTGNWYDHKKLYRLSKGEKVYW
;
A
#
# COMPACT_ATOMS: atom_id res chain seq x y z
N ILE A 1 27.41 -13.94 -66.09
CA ILE A 1 26.72 -14.96 -65.23
C ILE A 1 27.62 -15.38 -64.07
N LEU A 2 28.93 -15.71 -64.23
CA LEU A 2 29.81 -16.14 -63.13
C LEU A 2 30.08 -15.01 -62.13
N LYS A 3 30.35 -13.78 -62.53
CA LYS A 3 30.63 -12.63 -61.66
C LYS A 3 29.38 -12.17 -60.84
N GLU A 4 28.19 -12.32 -61.43
CA GLU A 4 26.95 -11.97 -60.76
C GLU A 4 26.56 -12.97 -59.66
N ASN A 5 26.88 -14.23 -59.90
CA ASN A 5 26.67 -15.29 -58.90
C ASN A 5 27.62 -15.13 -57.69
N ASP A 6 28.87 -14.72 -57.93
CA ASP A 6 29.85 -14.42 -56.85
C ASP A 6 29.40 -13.20 -56.04
N PHE A 7 28.93 -12.14 -56.64
CA PHE A 7 28.44 -10.95 -55.96
C PHE A 7 27.20 -11.26 -55.06
N ASN A 8 26.26 -12.03 -55.58
CA ASN A 8 25.09 -12.45 -54.84
C ASN A 8 25.48 -13.36 -53.64
N THR A 9 26.45 -14.23 -53.82
CA THR A 9 26.97 -15.09 -52.76
C THR A 9 27.66 -14.29 -51.64
N GLN A 10 28.46 -13.30 -51.97
CA GLN A 10 29.12 -12.40 -51.01
C GLN A 10 28.07 -11.58 -50.24
N LYS A 11 27.07 -11.03 -50.93
CA LYS A 11 25.97 -10.30 -50.32
C LYS A 11 25.17 -11.18 -49.33
N MET A 12 24.86 -12.41 -49.74
CA MET A 12 24.17 -13.38 -48.90
C MET A 12 24.98 -13.74 -47.64
N ASN A 13 26.29 -13.92 -47.76
CA ASN A 13 27.17 -14.21 -46.62
C ASN A 13 27.29 -13.01 -45.68
N ALA A 14 27.30 -11.77 -46.20
CA ALA A 14 27.24 -10.56 -45.39
C ALA A 14 25.92 -10.46 -44.59
N TYR A 15 24.78 -10.74 -45.23
CA TYR A 15 23.49 -10.79 -44.53
C TYR A 15 23.46 -11.87 -43.44
N ARG A 16 23.95 -13.08 -43.72
CA ARG A 16 24.04 -14.17 -42.73
C ARG A 16 24.89 -13.78 -41.51
N SER A 17 26.04 -13.15 -41.76
CA SER A 17 26.94 -12.69 -40.67
C SER A 17 26.26 -11.61 -39.83
N THR A 18 25.53 -10.67 -40.44
CA THR A 18 24.79 -9.62 -39.78
C THR A 18 23.63 -10.20 -38.94
N LEU A 19 22.86 -11.13 -39.49
CA LEU A 19 21.80 -11.82 -38.78
C LEU A 19 22.34 -12.59 -37.57
N LYS A 20 23.48 -13.27 -37.72
CA LYS A 20 24.11 -14.00 -36.60
C LYS A 20 24.61 -13.06 -35.51
N ARG A 21 25.12 -11.87 -35.87
CA ARG A 21 25.50 -10.84 -34.90
C ARG A 21 24.30 -10.30 -34.18
N LEU A 22 23.24 -9.91 -34.87
CA LEU A 22 22.00 -9.40 -34.30
C LEU A 22 21.32 -10.43 -33.39
N SER A 23 21.37 -11.71 -33.74
CA SER A 23 20.85 -12.78 -32.88
C SER A 23 21.63 -12.88 -31.57
N ARG A 24 22.96 -12.78 -31.60
CA ARG A 24 23.80 -12.79 -30.38
C ARG A 24 23.56 -11.55 -29.53
N GLU A 25 23.46 -10.37 -30.14
CA GLU A 25 23.16 -9.11 -29.44
C GLU A 25 21.78 -9.19 -28.77
N ASN A 26 20.80 -9.81 -29.41
CA ASN A 26 19.45 -9.99 -28.86
C ASN A 26 19.45 -10.99 -27.68
N GLU A 27 20.25 -12.05 -27.74
CA GLU A 27 20.42 -12.99 -26.62
C GLU A 27 21.12 -12.33 -25.45
N ASP A 28 22.18 -11.56 -25.67
CA ASP A 28 22.88 -10.79 -24.65
C ASP A 28 21.94 -9.74 -23.96
N LEU A 29 21.13 -9.05 -24.77
CA LEU A 29 20.13 -8.13 -24.26
C LEU A 29 19.04 -8.82 -23.44
N LYS A 30 18.59 -10.00 -23.83
CA LYS A 30 17.64 -10.80 -23.06
C LYS A 30 18.21 -11.22 -21.71
N GLU A 31 19.46 -11.69 -21.71
CA GLU A 31 20.15 -12.08 -20.47
C GLU A 31 20.32 -10.88 -19.53
N LYS A 32 20.76 -9.73 -20.04
CA LYS A 32 20.85 -8.49 -19.26
C LYS A 32 19.49 -8.06 -18.70
N PHE A 33 18.44 -8.14 -19.50
CA PHE A 33 17.08 -7.82 -19.06
C PHE A 33 16.60 -8.76 -17.96
N GLN A 34 16.87 -10.06 -18.09
CA GLN A 34 16.52 -11.03 -17.03
C GLN A 34 17.29 -10.77 -15.75
N ASN A 35 18.58 -10.45 -15.82
CA ASN A 35 19.40 -10.14 -14.65
C ASN A 35 18.91 -8.88 -13.93
N ILE A 36 18.63 -7.80 -14.68
CA ILE A 36 18.08 -6.55 -14.12
C ILE A 36 16.70 -6.81 -13.50
N SER A 37 15.83 -7.58 -14.17
CA SER A 37 14.52 -7.89 -13.63
C SER A 37 14.59 -8.72 -12.35
N HIS A 38 15.51 -9.66 -12.26
CA HIS A 38 15.76 -10.45 -11.06
C HIS A 38 16.30 -9.58 -9.92
N GLU A 39 17.23 -8.67 -10.20
CA GLU A 39 17.77 -7.73 -9.23
C GLU A 39 16.67 -6.80 -8.68
N LEU A 40 15.84 -6.24 -9.56
CA LEU A 40 14.70 -5.41 -9.17
C LEU A 40 13.68 -6.17 -8.31
N MET A 41 13.41 -7.43 -8.64
CA MET A 41 12.51 -8.27 -7.84
C MET A 41 13.09 -8.58 -6.46
N THR A 42 14.40 -8.82 -6.38
CA THR A 42 15.09 -9.06 -5.11
C THR A 42 15.09 -7.83 -4.23
N GLU A 43 15.36 -6.66 -4.79
CA GLU A 43 15.31 -5.39 -4.07
C GLU A 43 13.88 -5.06 -3.59
N ARG A 44 12.86 -5.28 -4.41
CA ARG A 44 11.46 -5.13 -3.99
C ARG A 44 11.10 -6.07 -2.84
N THR A 45 11.57 -7.31 -2.90
CA THR A 45 11.33 -8.30 -1.83
C THR A 45 12.04 -7.91 -0.55
N LYS A 46 13.30 -7.44 -0.61
CA LYS A 46 14.04 -6.94 0.55
C LYS A 46 13.32 -5.74 1.20
N ARG A 47 12.89 -4.76 0.39
CA ARG A 47 12.12 -3.59 0.89
C ARG A 47 10.81 -4.00 1.55
N ARG A 48 10.06 -4.90 0.92
CA ARG A 48 8.82 -5.45 1.49
C ARG A 48 9.08 -6.17 2.82
N ASN A 49 10.09 -7.01 2.88
CA ASN A 49 10.47 -7.71 4.10
C ASN A 49 10.93 -6.74 5.18
N LEU A 50 11.68 -5.69 4.83
CA LEU A 50 12.07 -4.63 5.76
C LEU A 50 10.84 -3.91 6.34
N VAL A 51 9.85 -3.57 5.51
CA VAL A 51 8.58 -2.98 5.97
C VAL A 51 7.87 -3.92 6.95
N TRP A 52 7.79 -5.21 6.65
CA TRP A 52 7.20 -6.19 7.56
C TRP A 52 7.97 -6.33 8.87
N VAL A 53 9.30 -6.31 8.83
CA VAL A 53 10.15 -6.33 10.04
C VAL A 53 9.92 -5.06 10.87
N CYS A 54 9.83 -3.89 10.24
CA CYS A 54 9.53 -2.63 10.94
C CYS A 54 8.13 -2.65 11.55
N LEU A 55 7.12 -3.16 10.82
CA LEU A 55 5.76 -3.31 11.34
C LEU A 55 5.70 -4.29 12.54
N LEU A 56 6.38 -5.43 12.43
CA LEU A 56 6.53 -6.38 13.53
C LEU A 56 7.26 -5.75 14.73
N GLY A 57 8.33 -5.01 14.47
CA GLY A 57 9.07 -4.26 15.51
C GLY A 57 8.16 -3.23 16.19
N MET A 58 7.37 -2.47 15.45
CA MET A 58 6.38 -1.54 16.04
C MET A 58 5.33 -2.26 16.88
N VAL A 59 4.83 -3.40 16.42
CA VAL A 59 3.87 -4.21 17.21
C VAL A 59 4.50 -4.68 18.51
N VAL A 60 5.76 -5.14 18.48
CA VAL A 60 6.49 -5.57 19.69
C VAL A 60 6.71 -4.40 20.65
N VAL A 61 7.09 -3.24 20.14
CA VAL A 61 7.27 -2.03 20.95
C VAL A 61 5.94 -1.58 21.57
N ILE A 62 4.86 -1.57 20.80
CA ILE A 62 3.51 -1.23 21.29
C ILE A 62 3.07 -2.24 22.34
N MET A 63 3.27 -3.53 22.11
CA MET A 63 3.00 -4.57 23.11
C MET A 63 3.86 -4.38 24.37
N GLY A 64 5.14 -4.04 24.21
CA GLY A 64 6.05 -3.74 25.31
C GLY A 64 5.57 -2.55 26.14
N ILE A 65 5.13 -1.47 25.49
CA ILE A 65 4.56 -0.28 26.16
C ILE A 65 3.25 -0.64 26.88
N ILE A 66 2.39 -1.45 26.28
CA ILE A 66 1.13 -1.90 26.89
C ILE A 66 1.43 -2.77 28.14
N LEU A 67 2.38 -3.71 28.02
CA LEU A 67 2.80 -4.54 29.16
C LEU A 67 3.47 -3.72 30.26
N TYR A 68 4.33 -2.78 29.89
CA TYR A 68 4.99 -1.87 30.82
C TYR A 68 3.96 -1.02 31.59
N ASN A 69 3.00 -0.43 30.89
CA ASN A 69 1.92 0.33 31.51
C ASN A 69 1.01 -0.55 32.40
N LYS A 70 0.76 -1.81 32.00
CA LYS A 70 -0.04 -2.75 32.80
C LYS A 70 0.67 -3.17 34.10
N VAL A 71 2.00 -3.24 34.08
CA VAL A 71 2.80 -3.60 35.25
C VAL A 71 2.97 -2.42 36.19
N LEU A 72 3.22 -1.22 35.66
CA LEU A 72 3.46 -0.02 36.50
C LEU A 72 2.18 0.71 36.87
N PHE A 73 1.15 0.62 36.04
CA PHE A 73 -0.15 1.23 36.26
C PHE A 73 -1.23 0.16 35.97
N PRO A 74 -1.53 -0.71 37.00
CA PRO A 74 -2.59 -1.70 36.84
C PRO A 74 -3.97 -1.04 36.94
N SER A 75 -4.24 -0.10 36.02
CA SER A 75 -5.58 0.33 35.72
C SER A 75 -6.20 -0.76 34.85
N GLU A 76 -7.36 -1.26 35.27
CA GLU A 76 -8.15 -2.18 34.48
C GLU A 76 -8.17 -1.65 33.03
N VAL A 77 -7.71 -2.46 32.10
CA VAL A 77 -7.91 -2.16 30.66
C VAL A 77 -9.40 -2.26 30.44
N THR A 78 -10.08 -1.17 30.69
CA THR A 78 -11.51 -1.06 30.45
C THR A 78 -11.69 -1.10 28.96
N HIS A 79 -12.03 -2.27 28.42
CA HIS A 79 -12.56 -2.36 27.08
C HIS A 79 -13.95 -1.74 27.11
N TYR A 80 -14.15 -0.73 26.29
CA TYR A 80 -15.44 -0.08 26.13
C TYR A 80 -16.15 -0.75 24.94
N LYS A 81 -17.27 -1.41 25.23
CA LYS A 81 -18.09 -2.07 24.23
C LYS A 81 -19.29 -1.19 23.89
N THR A 82 -19.42 -0.85 22.62
CA THR A 82 -20.63 -0.25 22.04
C THR A 82 -21.34 -1.27 21.15
N ASP A 83 -22.49 -0.91 20.61
CA ASP A 83 -23.16 -1.71 19.59
C ASP A 83 -22.38 -1.74 18.26
N GLU A 84 -21.50 -0.74 18.04
CA GLU A 84 -20.75 -0.59 16.79
C GLU A 84 -19.34 -1.21 16.86
N PHE A 85 -18.64 -1.12 18.00
CA PHE A 85 -17.26 -1.62 18.14
C PHE A 85 -16.87 -1.87 19.58
N ILE A 86 -15.77 -2.63 19.77
CA ILE A 86 -15.08 -2.76 21.05
C ILE A 86 -13.84 -1.87 20.99
N TYR A 87 -13.70 -0.96 21.95
CA TYR A 87 -12.56 -0.05 22.03
C TYR A 87 -11.60 -0.48 23.12
N TYR A 88 -10.32 -0.47 22.81
CA TYR A 88 -9.20 -0.69 23.72
C TYR A 88 -8.33 0.56 23.72
N GLY A 89 -8.40 1.34 24.79
CA GLY A 89 -7.64 2.58 24.92
C GLY A 89 -8.16 3.50 26.03
N PRO A 90 -7.56 4.69 26.15
CA PRO A 90 -7.95 5.67 27.17
C PRO A 90 -9.37 6.18 26.95
N MET A 91 -10.09 6.37 28.04
CA MET A 91 -11.43 6.93 28.07
C MET A 91 -11.43 8.28 28.79
N LYS A 92 -12.26 9.20 28.30
CA LYS A 92 -12.53 10.47 28.97
C LYS A 92 -14.02 10.80 28.84
N ASP A 93 -14.64 11.15 29.93
CA ASP A 93 -16.09 11.50 30.00
C ASP A 93 -16.98 10.42 29.34
N GLY A 94 -16.67 9.13 29.60
CA GLY A 94 -17.40 7.99 29.05
C GLY A 94 -17.22 7.75 27.54
N LYS A 95 -16.26 8.40 26.88
CA LYS A 95 -15.99 8.28 25.46
C LYS A 95 -14.53 7.93 25.16
N PRO A 96 -14.25 7.19 24.08
CA PRO A 96 -12.89 7.03 23.58
C PRO A 96 -12.17 8.36 23.43
N ASN A 97 -10.97 8.48 24.04
CA ASN A 97 -10.19 9.71 23.97
C ASN A 97 -8.70 9.41 24.20
N GLY A 98 -7.91 9.54 23.16
CA GLY A 98 -6.50 9.16 23.10
C GLY A 98 -6.24 8.05 22.08
N VAL A 99 -5.00 7.60 22.02
CA VAL A 99 -4.58 6.53 21.09
C VAL A 99 -5.13 5.19 21.54
N GLY A 100 -5.80 4.48 20.64
CA GLY A 100 -6.40 3.19 20.94
C GLY A 100 -6.73 2.37 19.68
N VAL A 101 -7.36 1.22 19.92
CA VAL A 101 -7.78 0.30 18.89
C VAL A 101 -9.29 0.11 18.99
N ALA A 102 -10.03 0.31 17.89
CA ALA A 102 -11.40 -0.13 17.76
C ALA A 102 -11.48 -1.40 16.93
N VAL A 103 -12.21 -2.39 17.41
CA VAL A 103 -12.49 -3.66 16.75
C VAL A 103 -13.95 -3.70 16.37
N TYR A 104 -14.23 -3.72 15.08
CA TYR A 104 -15.59 -3.75 14.55
C TYR A 104 -16.08 -5.19 14.36
N PRO A 105 -17.37 -5.46 14.49
CA PRO A 105 -17.92 -6.79 14.28
C PRO A 105 -17.83 -7.20 12.80
N ALA A 106 -17.87 -8.51 12.53
CA ALA A 106 -17.79 -9.03 11.16
C ALA A 106 -18.95 -8.57 10.24
N ASN A 107 -20.07 -8.18 10.82
CA ASN A 107 -21.24 -7.64 10.13
C ASN A 107 -21.34 -6.11 10.20
N ASP A 108 -20.20 -5.43 10.40
CA ASP A 108 -20.20 -3.96 10.38
C ASP A 108 -20.73 -3.43 9.06
N LYS A 109 -21.67 -2.49 9.12
CA LYS A 109 -22.39 -1.94 7.94
C LYS A 109 -21.48 -1.25 6.93
N ASP A 110 -20.34 -0.70 7.42
CA ASP A 110 -19.37 0.00 6.60
C ASP A 110 -18.19 -0.91 6.23
N GLY A 111 -18.24 -2.21 6.57
CA GLY A 111 -17.20 -3.20 6.31
C GLY A 111 -15.91 -2.98 7.08
N ARG A 112 -15.91 -2.15 8.12
CA ARG A 112 -14.72 -1.87 8.93
C ARG A 112 -14.32 -3.11 9.73
N LYS A 113 -13.03 -3.28 9.95
CA LYS A 113 -12.47 -4.38 10.74
C LYS A 113 -11.71 -3.89 11.95
N TYR A 114 -10.71 -3.04 11.75
CA TYR A 114 -9.92 -2.45 12.81
C TYR A 114 -9.66 -0.98 12.51
N TYR A 115 -9.73 -0.14 13.54
CA TYR A 115 -9.16 1.20 13.52
C TYR A 115 -8.05 1.26 14.56
N ILE A 116 -6.91 1.82 14.17
CA ILE A 116 -5.75 2.09 15.03
C ILE A 116 -5.43 3.56 14.88
N GLY A 117 -5.54 4.31 15.98
CA GLY A 117 -5.29 5.75 15.94
C GLY A 117 -5.87 6.47 17.15
N ASN A 118 -5.82 7.78 17.07
CA ASN A 118 -6.31 8.65 18.12
C ASN A 118 -7.81 8.88 18.03
N PHE A 119 -8.47 8.87 19.17
CA PHE A 119 -9.85 9.29 19.35
C PHE A 119 -9.90 10.62 20.11
N LYS A 120 -10.83 11.46 19.78
CA LYS A 120 -11.15 12.68 20.49
C LYS A 120 -12.65 12.79 20.70
N LYS A 121 -13.08 12.75 21.95
CA LYS A 121 -14.49 12.82 22.34
C LYS A 121 -15.38 11.74 21.68
N GLY A 122 -14.81 10.57 21.42
CA GLY A 122 -15.50 9.44 20.77
C GLY A 122 -15.36 9.35 19.26
N GLU A 123 -14.87 10.38 18.59
CA GLU A 123 -14.65 10.42 17.14
C GLU A 123 -13.20 10.07 16.78
N ARG A 124 -12.98 9.43 15.65
CA ARG A 124 -11.65 9.14 15.10
C ARG A 124 -11.03 10.45 14.61
N GLN A 125 -9.95 10.84 15.22
CA GLN A 125 -9.22 12.07 14.89
C GLN A 125 -7.73 11.86 15.07
N ASP A 126 -7.03 11.67 13.97
CA ASP A 126 -5.59 11.40 13.94
C ASP A 126 -4.95 12.02 12.70
N SER A 127 -3.66 12.31 12.78
CA SER A 127 -2.83 12.72 11.64
C SER A 127 -2.32 11.55 10.80
N ALA A 128 -2.28 10.34 11.36
CA ALA A 128 -1.71 9.13 10.75
C ALA A 128 -2.41 7.85 11.23
N ALA A 129 -3.73 7.82 11.15
CA ALA A 129 -4.55 6.66 11.49
C ALA A 129 -4.45 5.54 10.45
N ILE A 130 -4.76 4.32 10.90
CA ILE A 130 -4.97 3.18 10.01
C ILE A 130 -6.38 2.65 10.24
N LEU A 131 -7.14 2.47 9.16
CA LEU A 131 -8.46 1.84 9.16
C LEU A 131 -8.44 0.66 8.18
N PHE A 132 -8.60 -0.56 8.71
CA PHE A 132 -8.70 -1.79 7.93
C PHE A 132 -10.16 -2.17 7.71
N TYR A 133 -10.43 -2.72 6.54
CA TYR A 133 -11.73 -3.25 6.12
C TYR A 133 -11.74 -4.78 6.06
N GLN A 134 -12.94 -5.38 6.06
CA GLN A 134 -13.12 -6.83 6.06
C GLN A 134 -12.62 -7.50 4.76
N ASP A 135 -12.70 -6.80 3.63
CA ASP A 135 -12.24 -7.23 2.30
C ASP A 135 -10.72 -7.14 2.10
N GLY A 136 -10.02 -6.56 3.08
CA GLY A 136 -8.57 -6.38 3.02
C GLY A 136 -8.13 -5.00 2.52
N ASP A 137 -9.06 -4.12 2.16
CA ASP A 137 -8.78 -2.71 1.89
C ASP A 137 -8.29 -2.02 3.16
N TYR A 138 -7.52 -0.97 3.03
CA TYR A 138 -7.17 -0.12 4.17
C TYR A 138 -6.94 1.33 3.77
N TYR A 139 -7.29 2.21 4.69
CA TYR A 139 -6.93 3.62 4.64
C TYR A 139 -5.80 3.90 5.64
N TYR A 140 -4.79 4.65 5.21
CA TYR A 140 -3.74 5.19 6.06
C TYR A 140 -3.63 6.69 5.86
N GLY A 141 -3.82 7.48 6.92
CA GLY A 141 -3.72 8.93 6.79
C GLY A 141 -4.45 9.72 7.87
N GLN A 142 -4.62 10.99 7.58
CA GLN A 142 -5.30 11.93 8.45
C GLN A 142 -6.82 11.69 8.45
N MET A 143 -7.38 11.57 9.65
CA MET A 143 -8.81 11.54 9.90
C MET A 143 -9.24 12.70 10.80
N THR A 144 -10.42 13.24 10.55
CA THR A 144 -11.03 14.29 11.37
C THR A 144 -12.55 14.10 11.40
N GLY A 145 -13.12 13.97 12.59
CA GLY A 145 -14.55 13.75 12.77
C GLY A 145 -15.05 12.53 12.01
N ASP A 146 -14.36 11.38 12.15
CA ASP A 146 -14.64 10.12 11.46
C ASP A 146 -14.48 10.12 9.92
N LYS A 147 -14.03 11.24 9.33
CA LYS A 147 -13.84 11.38 7.87
C LYS A 147 -12.35 11.33 7.49
N TRP A 148 -12.09 10.74 6.34
CA TRP A 148 -10.78 10.78 5.69
C TRP A 148 -10.51 12.18 5.14
N VAL A 149 -9.31 12.69 5.35
CA VAL A 149 -8.88 14.02 4.90
C VAL A 149 -7.79 13.93 3.85
N LYS A 150 -6.68 13.31 4.20
CA LYS A 150 -5.51 13.14 3.32
C LYS A 150 -4.76 11.87 3.70
N GLY A 151 -4.39 11.07 2.70
CA GLY A 151 -3.69 9.82 2.96
C GLY A 151 -3.63 8.91 1.76
N MET A 152 -3.56 7.63 2.03
CA MET A 152 -3.53 6.55 1.05
C MET A 152 -4.71 5.61 1.30
N LEU A 153 -5.43 5.27 0.25
CA LEU A 153 -6.40 4.17 0.22
C LEU A 153 -5.82 3.04 -0.64
N TYR A 154 -5.67 1.88 -0.06
CA TYR A 154 -5.24 0.66 -0.75
C TYR A 154 -6.46 -0.23 -1.01
N MET A 155 -6.57 -0.74 -2.24
CA MET A 155 -7.59 -1.67 -2.69
C MET A 155 -6.98 -3.06 -2.85
N ASN A 156 -7.41 -3.99 -2.01
CA ASN A 156 -6.89 -5.37 -2.00
C ASN A 156 -7.32 -6.16 -3.25
N SER A 157 -8.48 -5.84 -3.82
CA SER A 157 -9.07 -6.56 -4.94
C SER A 157 -8.19 -6.57 -6.20
N ASP A 158 -7.47 -5.47 -6.45
CA ASP A 158 -6.62 -5.28 -7.64
C ASP A 158 -5.21 -4.76 -7.32
N ASN A 159 -4.86 -4.67 -6.02
CA ASN A 159 -3.61 -4.11 -5.51
C ASN A 159 -3.35 -2.66 -5.96
N SER A 160 -4.38 -1.92 -6.32
CA SER A 160 -4.29 -0.50 -6.64
C SER A 160 -4.28 0.35 -5.36
N HIS A 161 -3.82 1.58 -5.47
CA HIS A 161 -3.92 2.52 -4.36
C HIS A 161 -4.04 3.97 -4.85
N PHE A 162 -4.75 4.74 -4.07
CA PHE A 162 -4.88 6.18 -4.25
C PHE A 162 -4.09 6.91 -3.17
N VAL A 163 -3.36 7.94 -3.56
CA VAL A 163 -2.66 8.85 -2.64
C VAL A 163 -3.12 10.28 -2.91
N GLY A 164 -3.72 10.91 -1.90
CA GLY A 164 -4.25 12.26 -2.10
C GLY A 164 -5.15 12.73 -0.97
N THR A 165 -6.03 13.65 -1.31
CA THR A 165 -7.08 14.17 -0.43
C THR A 165 -8.40 13.46 -0.70
N PHE A 166 -9.25 13.45 0.32
CA PHE A 166 -10.55 12.81 0.29
C PHE A 166 -11.64 13.83 0.61
N GLN A 167 -12.81 13.61 0.06
CA GLN A 167 -14.03 14.33 0.37
C GLN A 167 -15.15 13.30 0.58
N ASP A 168 -15.79 13.37 1.77
CA ASP A 168 -16.84 12.42 2.18
C ASP A 168 -16.42 10.95 2.04
N ASN A 169 -15.17 10.65 2.44
CA ASN A 169 -14.49 9.34 2.35
C ASN A 169 -14.31 8.81 0.92
N ASN A 170 -14.38 9.68 -0.09
CA ASN A 170 -14.09 9.34 -1.47
C ASN A 170 -12.80 10.03 -1.94
N PRO A 171 -11.98 9.39 -2.79
CA PRO A 171 -10.84 10.01 -3.43
C PRO A 171 -11.24 11.29 -4.16
N TYR A 172 -10.57 12.42 -3.85
CA TYR A 172 -10.95 13.72 -4.39
C TYR A 172 -9.87 14.34 -5.29
N THR A 173 -8.68 14.56 -4.75
CA THR A 173 -7.57 15.08 -5.54
C THR A 173 -6.29 14.36 -5.18
N GLY A 174 -5.63 13.77 -6.17
CA GLY A 174 -4.42 12.97 -5.96
C GLY A 174 -4.09 12.05 -7.13
N ASN A 175 -3.28 11.06 -6.85
CA ASN A 175 -2.83 10.11 -7.84
C ASN A 175 -3.35 8.71 -7.53
N TRP A 176 -3.88 8.04 -8.55
CA TRP A 176 -4.24 6.64 -8.49
C TRP A 176 -3.17 5.80 -9.17
N TYR A 177 -2.69 4.80 -8.47
CA TYR A 177 -1.67 3.86 -8.93
C TYR A 177 -2.33 2.50 -9.13
N ASP A 178 -2.53 2.13 -10.37
CA ASP A 178 -2.93 0.80 -10.81
C ASP A 178 -1.70 0.13 -11.45
N HIS A 179 -1.60 -1.19 -11.43
CA HIS A 179 -0.48 -1.94 -12.02
C HIS A 179 -0.21 -1.60 -13.48
N LYS A 180 -1.19 -1.07 -14.19
CA LYS A 180 -1.14 -0.80 -15.63
C LYS A 180 -1.13 0.68 -15.97
N LYS A 181 -1.58 1.55 -15.08
CA LYS A 181 -1.77 2.98 -15.38
C LYS A 181 -1.64 3.84 -14.13
N LEU A 182 -0.97 4.96 -14.30
CA LEU A 182 -1.02 6.08 -13.37
C LEU A 182 -2.02 7.09 -13.93
N TYR A 183 -3.01 7.51 -13.17
CA TYR A 183 -3.88 8.62 -13.54
C TYR A 183 -4.13 9.54 -12.36
N ARG A 184 -4.41 10.79 -12.67
CA ARG A 184 -4.66 11.84 -11.70
C ARG A 184 -6.17 12.04 -11.51
N LEU A 185 -6.58 12.25 -10.27
CA LEU A 185 -7.88 12.81 -9.94
C LEU A 185 -7.75 14.30 -9.60
N SER A 186 -8.68 15.08 -10.09
CA SER A 186 -8.86 16.47 -9.69
C SER A 186 -10.35 16.70 -9.40
N LYS A 187 -10.67 17.02 -8.15
CA LYS A 187 -12.04 17.21 -7.66
C LYS A 187 -12.97 16.02 -7.97
N GLY A 188 -12.45 14.79 -7.85
CA GLY A 188 -13.19 13.54 -8.12
C GLY A 188 -13.26 13.13 -9.59
N GLU A 189 -12.79 13.93 -10.52
CA GLU A 189 -12.79 13.62 -11.96
C GLU A 189 -11.42 13.14 -12.44
N LYS A 190 -11.41 12.16 -13.38
CA LYS A 190 -10.17 11.69 -14.00
C LYS A 190 -9.63 12.76 -14.94
N VAL A 191 -8.37 13.15 -14.71
CA VAL A 191 -7.63 14.03 -15.62
C VAL A 191 -6.67 13.16 -16.41
N TYR A 192 -6.83 13.15 -17.72
CA TYR A 192 -5.90 12.49 -18.64
C TYR A 192 -4.77 13.47 -19.00
N TRP A 193 -3.55 12.94 -19.12
CA TRP A 193 -2.37 13.68 -19.56
C TRP A 193 -2.36 13.84 -21.08
#